data_8b5115a4c8652e0c12e30267a11da50f
#
_entry.id   8b5115a4c8652e0c12e30267a11da50f
#
_cell.length_a   1.000
_cell.length_b   1.000
_cell.length_c   1.000
_cell.angle_alpha   90.00
_cell.angle_beta   90.00
_cell.angle_gamma   90.00
#
_symmetry.space_group_name_H-M   'P 1'
#
loop_
_entity.id
_entity.type
_entity.pdbx_description
1 polymer ?
#
loop_
_entity_poly.entity_id
_entity_poly.type
_entity_poly.pdbx_seq_one_letter_code
_entity_poly.pdbx_strand_id
1 'polypeptide(L)' 'MSLIEANAFAFSLATSLMVSIVIFRAGDGTLAVMPADEYDGDNSEIIGEIDPHAA' A
#
# COMPACT_ATOMS: atom_id res chain seq x y z
N MET A 1 -8.19 4.85 -7.32
CA MET A 1 -7.68 3.76 -8.17
C MET A 1 -8.37 2.47 -7.80
N SER A 2 -8.43 1.52 -8.69
CA SER A 2 -9.03 0.22 -8.40
C SER A 2 -8.09 -0.61 -7.55
N LEU A 3 -8.63 -1.68 -6.94
CA LEU A 3 -7.80 -2.58 -6.13
C LEU A 3 -6.71 -3.22 -6.97
N ILE A 4 -7.02 -3.59 -8.20
CA ILE A 4 -6.03 -4.19 -9.11
C ILE A 4 -4.90 -3.20 -9.40
N GLU A 5 -5.26 -1.95 -9.67
CA GLU A 5 -4.26 -0.91 -9.91
C GLU A 5 -3.44 -0.61 -8.66
N ALA A 6 -4.10 -0.58 -7.51
CA ALA A 6 -3.41 -0.33 -6.25
C ALA A 6 -2.40 -1.43 -5.94
N ASN A 7 -2.78 -2.70 -6.18
CA ASN A 7 -1.86 -3.81 -5.97
C ASN A 7 -0.66 -3.73 -6.91
N ALA A 8 -0.90 -3.42 -8.17
CA ALA A 8 0.19 -3.32 -9.16
C ALA A 8 1.14 -2.18 -8.80
N PHE A 9 0.58 -1.03 -8.41
CA PHE A 9 1.38 0.13 -8.03
C PHE A 9 2.17 -0.18 -6.75
N ALA A 10 1.52 -0.78 -5.76
CA ALA A 10 2.17 -1.12 -4.50
C ALA A 10 3.33 -2.10 -4.72
N PHE A 11 3.13 -3.10 -5.57
CA PHE A 11 4.18 -4.06 -5.89
C PHE A 11 5.37 -3.35 -6.54
N SER A 12 5.10 -2.47 -7.50
CA SER A 12 6.15 -1.72 -8.19
C SER A 12 6.94 -0.85 -7.22
N LEU A 13 6.24 -0.15 -6.32
CA LEU A 13 6.89 0.68 -5.31
C LEU A 13 7.72 -0.16 -4.34
N ALA A 14 7.14 -1.27 -3.86
CA ALA A 14 7.83 -2.13 -2.90
C ALA A 14 9.14 -2.65 -3.48
N THR A 15 9.11 -3.11 -4.74
CA THR A 15 10.31 -3.66 -5.36
C THR A 15 11.32 -2.57 -5.72
N SER A 16 10.83 -1.38 -6.09
CA SER A 16 11.73 -0.28 -6.45
C SER A 16 12.42 0.33 -5.24
N LEU A 17 11.68 0.48 -4.14
CA LEU A 17 12.17 1.12 -2.94
C LEU A 17 12.71 0.11 -1.92
N MET A 18 12.40 -1.18 -2.12
CA MET A 18 12.78 -2.27 -1.22
C MET A 18 12.26 -2.04 0.20
N VAL A 19 11.03 -1.55 0.30
CA VAL A 19 10.34 -1.34 1.57
C VAL A 19 8.93 -1.89 1.46
N SER A 20 8.32 -2.21 2.61
CA SER A 20 6.92 -2.64 2.63
C SER A 20 6.01 -1.48 2.28
N ILE A 21 5.00 -1.73 1.45
CA ILE A 21 4.03 -0.74 1.00
C ILE A 21 2.65 -1.17 1.46
N VAL A 22 1.92 -0.26 2.09
CA VAL A 22 0.53 -0.54 2.49
C VAL A 22 -0.44 0.04 1.47
N ILE A 23 -1.54 -0.67 1.27
CA ILE A 23 -2.67 -0.22 0.48
C ILE A 23 -3.77 0.11 1.48
N PHE A 24 -4.27 1.33 1.47
CA PHE A 24 -5.24 1.77 2.46
C PHE A 24 -6.33 2.58 1.79
N ARG A 25 -7.45 2.71 2.50
CA ARG A 25 -8.60 3.49 2.03
C ARG A 25 -8.47 4.90 2.59
N ALA A 26 -8.37 5.87 1.69
CA ALA A 26 -8.31 7.28 2.08
C ALA A 26 -9.69 7.77 2.55
N GLY A 27 -9.72 8.95 3.17
CA GLY A 27 -10.93 9.49 3.77
C GLY A 27 -12.08 9.69 2.80
N ASP A 28 -11.78 9.85 1.51
CA ASP A 28 -12.82 10.03 0.48
C ASP A 28 -13.25 8.70 -0.15
N GLY A 29 -12.76 7.58 0.38
CA GLY A 29 -13.13 6.25 -0.10
C GLY A 29 -12.26 5.71 -1.21
N THR A 30 -11.30 6.50 -1.71
CA THR A 30 -10.39 6.02 -2.74
C THR A 30 -9.26 5.21 -2.12
N LEU A 31 -8.64 4.36 -2.93
CA LEU A 31 -7.48 3.58 -2.50
C LEU A 31 -6.19 4.36 -2.74
N ALA A 32 -5.25 4.23 -1.82
CA ALA A 32 -3.95 4.87 -1.91
C ALA A 32 -2.89 3.92 -1.42
N VAL A 33 -1.63 4.19 -1.75
CA VAL A 33 -0.50 3.36 -1.35
C VAL A 33 0.59 4.27 -0.79
N MET A 34 1.34 3.76 0.20
CA MET A 34 2.48 4.49 0.75
C MET A 34 3.36 3.52 1.53
N PRO A 35 4.63 3.89 1.80
CA PRO A 35 5.49 3.06 2.63
C PRO A 35 4.87 2.84 4.01
N ALA A 36 4.99 1.60 4.51
CA ALA A 36 4.36 1.22 5.77
C ALA A 36 4.87 2.06 6.94
N ASP A 37 6.14 2.41 6.95
CA ASP A 37 6.72 3.17 8.04
C ASP A 37 6.34 4.65 8.01
N GLU A 38 5.75 5.12 6.92
CA GLU A 38 5.27 6.48 6.81
C GLU A 38 3.76 6.59 7.03
N TYR A 39 3.08 5.45 7.12
CA TYR A 39 1.63 5.43 7.31
C TYR A 39 1.32 5.63 8.79
N ASP A 40 0.62 6.71 9.11
CA ASP A 40 0.23 7.02 10.49
C ASP A 40 -1.28 6.96 10.70
N GLY A 41 -2.00 6.38 9.75
CA GLY A 41 -3.44 6.21 9.87
C GLY A 41 -3.82 5.01 10.72
N ASP A 42 -5.13 4.72 10.73
CA ASP A 42 -5.69 3.61 11.50
C ASP A 42 -5.43 2.30 10.76
N ASN A 43 -5.03 1.28 11.50
CA ASN A 43 -4.83 -0.06 10.92
C ASN A 43 -6.10 -0.59 10.28
N SER A 44 -7.27 -0.18 10.76
CA SER A 44 -8.54 -0.62 10.19
C SER A 44 -8.76 -0.13 8.77
N GLU A 45 -8.02 0.89 8.34
CA GLU A 45 -8.10 1.41 6.98
C GLU A 45 -7.19 0.68 6.01
N ILE A 46 -6.27 -0.14 6.51
CA ILE A 46 -5.34 -0.87 5.66
C ILE A 46 -6.05 -2.07 5.05
N ILE A 47 -5.99 -2.17 3.72
CA ILE A 47 -6.61 -3.25 2.96
C ILE A 47 -5.61 -4.35 2.65
N GLY A 48 -4.35 -3.98 2.45
CA GLY A 48 -3.32 -4.95 2.12
C GLY A 48 -1.94 -4.36 2.31
N GLU A 49 -0.95 -5.24 2.23
CA GLU A 49 0.45 -4.84 2.37
C GLU A 49 1.30 -5.71 1.46
N ILE A 50 2.26 -5.09 0.78
CA ILE A 50 3.21 -5.79 -0.09
C ILE A 50 4.58 -5.72 0.56
N ASP A 51 5.16 -6.88 0.84
CA ASP A 51 6.50 -7.00 1.41
C ASP A 51 7.43 -7.44 0.28
N PRO A 52 8.43 -6.62 -0.08
CA PRO A 52 9.34 -6.97 -1.18
C PRO A 52 10.18 -8.20 -0.90
N HIS A 53 10.33 -8.57 0.36
CA HIS A 53 11.14 -9.72 0.75
C HIS A 53 10.32 -11.01 0.86
N ALA A 54 9.01 -10.91 0.86
CA ALA A 54 8.14 -12.07 1.00
C ALA A 54 7.62 -12.58 -0.35
N ALA A 55 7.88 -11.85 -1.39
CA ALA A 55 7.38 -12.19 -2.74
C ALA A 55 8.16 -13.32 -3.37
#